data_937cc97cff4cae0aa79788e44f5f23c2
#
_entry.id   937cc97cff4cae0aa79788e44f5f23c2
#
_cell.length_a   1.000
_cell.length_b   1.000
_cell.length_c   1.000
_cell.angle_alpha   90.00
_cell.angle_beta   90.00
_cell.angle_gamma   90.00
#
_symmetry.space_group_name_H-M   'P 1'
#
loop_
_entity.id
_entity.type
_entity.pdbx_description
1 polymer ?
#
loop_
_entity_poly.entity_id
_entity_poly.type
_entity_poly.pdbx_seq_one_letter_code
_entity_poly.pdbx_strand_id
1 'polypeptide(L)'
;STTGGAPQGTRAGPNVFKRISNDLRFDLPYVKYVDDLSLASISTDPNDCTLQEAVDQLGHWCRLNGMCLNTRKTKEMLIHFGKRCDKNAISNICINNSTLERVVTFKLLGVHLSSDMSWSVHIDYIVSKAAKRFFVICQLVRSGVDKTDIVLVYCAIIRSVLEYACQVWHCGLTKTQACEVENVQSRCLKIIYPALSYADALSVTGLERLDDRRERMVHELFNEVKRPGHALNKFLSVYAVDSNKPLTRDSYPYKMPIARTARLGRSFFAYCVNKRM
;
A
#
# COMPACT_ATOMS: atom_id res chain seq x y z
N SER A 1 -16.64 32.91 10.26
CA SER A 1 -15.27 33.26 9.92
C SER A 1 -14.34 32.23 10.54
N THR A 2 -13.70 31.45 9.71
CA THR A 2 -12.64 30.51 10.15
C THR A 2 -11.39 31.32 10.45
N THR A 3 -10.98 31.36 11.72
CA THR A 3 -9.81 32.10 12.20
C THR A 3 -8.50 31.31 12.08
N GLY A 4 -8.50 30.15 11.42
CA GLY A 4 -7.33 29.33 11.17
C GLY A 4 -7.61 28.18 10.20
N GLY A 5 -6.58 27.68 9.53
CA GLY A 5 -6.63 26.53 8.62
C GLY A 5 -6.16 26.86 7.21
N ALA A 6 -5.83 25.81 6.43
CA ALA A 6 -5.47 25.95 5.03
C ALA A 6 -6.74 25.97 4.16
N PRO A 7 -6.83 26.84 3.12
CA PRO A 7 -8.00 26.90 2.26
C PRO A 7 -8.20 25.57 1.51
N GLN A 8 -9.33 24.90 1.77
CA GLN A 8 -9.68 23.65 1.10
C GLN A 8 -10.06 23.88 -0.37
N GLY A 9 -9.67 22.97 -1.26
CA GLY A 9 -10.01 23.03 -2.69
C GLY A 9 -9.17 24.01 -3.51
N THR A 10 -8.18 24.67 -2.94
CA THR A 10 -7.27 25.56 -3.68
C THR A 10 -5.92 24.89 -3.95
N ARG A 11 -5.21 25.33 -5.00
CA ARG A 11 -3.81 24.88 -5.27
C ARG A 11 -2.84 25.27 -4.16
N ALA A 12 -3.15 26.28 -3.36
CA ALA A 12 -2.32 26.76 -2.26
C ALA A 12 -2.48 25.91 -0.99
N GLY A 13 -3.64 25.29 -0.75
CA GLY A 13 -3.94 24.55 0.46
C GLY A 13 -2.89 23.50 0.84
N PRO A 14 -2.56 22.56 -0.04
CA PRO A 14 -1.55 21.54 0.24
C PRO A 14 -0.15 22.10 0.52
N ASN A 15 0.24 23.18 -0.17
CA ASN A 15 1.53 23.84 0.02
C ASN A 15 1.61 24.59 1.36
N VAL A 16 0.54 25.24 1.76
CA VAL A 16 0.43 25.91 3.07
C VAL A 16 0.51 24.87 4.19
N PHE A 17 -0.27 23.79 4.10
CA PHE A 17 -0.23 22.73 5.10
C PHE A 17 1.15 22.05 5.20
N LYS A 18 1.79 21.80 4.05
CA LYS A 18 3.16 21.26 4.00
C LYS A 18 4.16 22.19 4.70
N ARG A 19 4.04 23.50 4.54
CA ARG A 19 4.92 24.47 5.21
C ARG A 19 4.67 24.49 6.72
N ILE A 20 3.41 24.49 7.16
CA ILE A 20 3.05 24.47 8.59
C ILE A 20 3.56 23.19 9.26
N SER A 21 3.43 22.02 8.61
CA SER A 21 3.82 20.74 9.21
C SER A 21 5.30 20.37 8.98
N ASN A 22 6.09 21.25 8.33
CA ASN A 22 7.47 20.91 7.92
C ASN A 22 8.45 20.85 9.11
N ASP A 23 8.20 21.57 10.18
CA ASP A 23 8.99 21.59 11.40
C ASP A 23 8.74 20.39 12.32
N LEU A 24 7.59 19.72 12.17
CA LEU A 24 7.30 18.51 12.94
C LEU A 24 8.23 17.38 12.51
N ARG A 25 9.09 16.91 13.42
CA ARG A 25 10.06 15.85 13.24
C ARG A 25 9.94 14.84 14.36
N PHE A 26 10.25 13.58 14.07
CA PHE A 26 10.30 12.50 15.05
C PHE A 26 11.59 11.71 14.86
N ASP A 27 12.10 11.16 15.95
CA ASP A 27 13.25 10.24 15.91
C ASP A 27 12.83 8.83 15.49
N LEU A 28 11.53 8.56 15.45
CA LEU A 28 10.92 7.33 14.94
C LEU A 28 10.70 7.38 13.42
N PRO A 29 10.59 6.23 12.77
CA PRO A 29 10.08 6.16 11.40
C PRO A 29 8.67 6.77 11.31
N TYR A 30 8.52 7.73 10.44
CA TYR A 30 7.22 8.36 10.17
C TYR A 30 7.04 8.70 8.70
N VAL A 31 5.77 8.78 8.29
CA VAL A 31 5.36 9.22 6.96
C VAL A 31 4.23 10.25 7.11
N LYS A 32 4.36 11.37 6.41
CA LYS A 32 3.32 12.40 6.30
C LYS A 32 2.75 12.39 4.89
N TYR A 33 1.44 12.32 4.80
CA TYR A 33 0.72 12.48 3.54
C TYR A 33 -0.44 13.45 3.74
N VAL A 34 -0.21 14.72 3.39
CA VAL A 34 -1.10 15.85 3.67
C VAL A 34 -1.39 15.90 5.17
N ASP A 35 -2.63 15.68 5.60
CA ASP A 35 -3.10 15.62 6.99
C ASP A 35 -2.93 14.24 7.66
N ASP A 36 -2.71 13.19 6.88
CA ASP A 36 -2.46 11.86 7.42
C ASP A 36 -1.00 11.72 7.88
N LEU A 37 -0.82 11.36 9.15
CA LEU A 37 0.47 11.05 9.74
C LEU A 37 0.48 9.60 10.22
N SER A 38 1.50 8.86 9.82
CA SER A 38 1.77 7.50 10.31
C SER A 38 3.09 7.49 11.06
N LEU A 39 3.09 6.99 12.28
CA LEU A 39 4.26 6.75 13.12
C LEU A 39 4.44 5.23 13.29
N ALA A 40 5.68 4.77 13.35
CA ALA A 40 5.99 3.38 13.63
C ALA A 40 7.17 3.27 14.61
N SER A 41 7.08 2.35 15.56
CA SER A 41 8.21 1.92 16.37
C SER A 41 8.43 0.41 16.20
N ILE A 42 9.65 -0.03 16.41
CA ILE A 42 10.03 -1.44 16.42
C ILE A 42 10.66 -1.70 17.78
N SER A 43 10.00 -2.52 18.59
CA SER A 43 10.49 -2.87 19.93
C SER A 43 10.39 -4.36 20.20
N THR A 44 11.27 -4.85 21.03
CA THR A 44 11.21 -6.19 21.63
C THR A 44 10.76 -6.15 23.09
N ASP A 45 10.67 -4.94 23.66
CA ASP A 45 10.23 -4.71 25.04
C ASP A 45 8.75 -4.34 25.06
N PRO A 46 7.90 -5.06 25.78
CA PRO A 46 6.50 -4.70 25.98
C PRO A 46 6.27 -3.34 26.67
N ASN A 47 7.25 -2.88 27.46
CA ASN A 47 7.20 -1.62 28.21
C ASN A 47 7.82 -0.43 27.45
N ASP A 48 8.13 -0.59 26.18
CA ASP A 48 8.69 0.47 25.35
C ASP A 48 7.70 1.64 25.19
N CYS A 49 8.07 2.81 25.71
CA CYS A 49 7.27 4.03 25.68
C CYS A 49 7.60 4.93 24.48
N THR A 50 8.53 4.56 23.61
CA THR A 50 9.04 5.42 22.53
C THR A 50 7.94 5.93 21.61
N LEU A 51 6.95 5.08 21.27
CA LEU A 51 5.83 5.50 20.44
C LEU A 51 4.88 6.45 21.19
N GLN A 52 4.65 6.23 22.50
CA GLN A 52 3.84 7.13 23.32
C GLN A 52 4.48 8.50 23.42
N GLU A 53 5.78 8.58 23.67
CA GLU A 53 6.55 9.83 23.72
C GLU A 53 6.42 10.64 22.42
N ALA A 54 6.53 9.96 21.26
CA ALA A 54 6.35 10.59 19.96
C ALA A 54 4.91 11.11 19.76
N VAL A 55 3.92 10.39 20.26
CA VAL A 55 2.50 10.81 20.23
C VAL A 55 2.25 11.99 21.15
N ASP A 56 2.89 12.03 22.32
CA ASP A 56 2.81 13.16 23.24
C ASP A 56 3.48 14.42 22.66
N GLN A 57 4.64 14.25 22.00
CA GLN A 57 5.28 15.30 21.22
C GLN A 57 4.36 15.85 20.12
N LEU A 58 3.68 14.97 19.38
CA LEU A 58 2.69 15.36 18.38
C LEU A 58 1.53 16.15 19.01
N GLY A 59 1.01 15.68 20.12
CA GLY A 59 -0.06 16.37 20.86
C GLY A 59 0.36 17.76 21.34
N HIS A 60 1.59 17.92 21.83
CA HIS A 60 2.16 19.20 22.20
C HIS A 60 2.29 20.14 21.00
N TRP A 61 2.87 19.65 19.90
CA TRP A 61 3.03 20.41 18.67
C TRP A 61 1.67 20.88 18.11
N CYS A 62 0.66 20.02 18.11
CA CYS A 62 -0.68 20.37 17.68
C CYS A 62 -1.28 21.51 18.49
N ARG A 63 -1.14 21.49 19.82
CA ARG A 63 -1.61 22.59 20.69
C ARG A 63 -0.92 23.92 20.37
N LEU A 64 0.39 23.90 20.14
CA LEU A 64 1.14 25.12 19.79
C LEU A 64 0.73 25.70 18.43
N ASN A 65 0.33 24.85 17.49
CA ASN A 65 -0.06 25.26 16.15
C ASN A 65 -1.58 25.41 15.96
N GLY A 66 -2.37 25.40 17.04
CA GLY A 66 -3.83 25.53 16.97
C GLY A 66 -4.53 24.39 16.23
N MET A 67 -3.92 23.20 16.19
CA MET A 67 -4.46 22.00 15.54
C MET A 67 -5.03 21.03 16.56
N CYS A 68 -6.02 20.23 16.13
CA CYS A 68 -6.62 19.19 16.95
C CYS A 68 -6.41 17.81 16.30
N LEU A 69 -5.92 16.86 17.08
CA LEU A 69 -5.85 15.46 16.67
C LEU A 69 -7.24 14.82 16.74
N ASN A 70 -7.62 14.12 15.67
CA ASN A 70 -8.87 13.39 15.64
C ASN A 70 -8.67 11.98 16.24
N THR A 71 -8.82 11.86 17.57
CA THR A 71 -8.63 10.59 18.30
C THR A 71 -9.58 9.49 17.85
N ARG A 72 -10.78 9.81 17.34
CA ARG A 72 -11.73 8.81 16.84
C ARG A 72 -11.27 8.18 15.53
N LYS A 73 -10.58 8.93 14.67
CA LYS A 73 -10.02 8.44 13.39
C LYS A 73 -8.63 7.86 13.57
N THR A 74 -7.88 8.30 14.57
CA THR A 74 -6.55 7.77 14.87
C THR A 74 -6.67 6.37 15.46
N LYS A 75 -5.90 5.43 14.92
CA LYS A 75 -5.92 4.02 15.32
C LYS A 75 -4.51 3.55 15.62
N GLU A 76 -4.42 2.58 16.50
CA GLU A 76 -3.19 1.85 16.79
C GLU A 76 -3.28 0.46 16.14
N MET A 77 -2.21 0.00 15.51
CA MET A 77 -2.10 -1.37 15.01
C MET A 77 -0.83 -2.02 15.54
N LEU A 78 -0.97 -3.12 16.23
CA LEU A 78 0.14 -3.94 16.69
C LEU A 78 0.43 -5.04 15.66
N ILE A 79 1.61 -4.95 15.02
CA ILE A 79 2.10 -5.96 14.07
C ILE A 79 3.12 -6.84 14.79
N HIS A 80 2.80 -8.11 14.96
CA HIS A 80 3.65 -9.04 15.69
C HIS A 80 4.27 -10.09 14.75
N PHE A 81 5.58 -10.25 14.84
CA PHE A 81 6.35 -11.20 14.00
C PHE A 81 6.82 -12.47 14.74
N GLY A 82 6.70 -12.50 16.06
CA GLY A 82 7.12 -13.64 16.90
C GLY A 82 6.02 -14.68 17.09
N LYS A 83 6.40 -15.84 17.61
CA LYS A 83 5.44 -16.93 17.95
C LYS A 83 4.78 -16.75 19.32
N ARG A 84 5.40 -15.99 20.22
CA ARG A 84 4.94 -15.78 21.59
C ARG A 84 4.97 -14.29 21.91
N CYS A 85 3.84 -13.64 21.85
CA CYS A 85 3.66 -12.30 22.38
C CYS A 85 2.30 -12.25 23.06
N ASP A 86 2.31 -11.87 24.31
CA ASP A 86 1.08 -11.49 24.96
C ASP A 86 0.73 -10.07 24.52
N LYS A 87 -0.21 -9.98 23.57
CA LYS A 87 -0.68 -8.69 23.05
C LYS A 87 -1.32 -7.83 24.13
N ASN A 88 -1.76 -8.43 25.23
CA ASN A 88 -2.39 -7.74 26.36
C ASN A 88 -1.34 -7.12 27.29
N ALA A 89 -0.08 -7.57 27.22
CA ALA A 89 1.01 -6.99 27.98
C ALA A 89 1.48 -5.63 27.45
N ILE A 90 1.13 -5.28 26.19
CA ILE A 90 1.51 -4.02 25.57
C ILE A 90 0.41 -2.99 25.85
N SER A 91 0.78 -1.91 26.52
CA SER A 91 -0.13 -0.81 26.83
C SER A 91 -0.66 -0.14 25.55
N ASN A 92 -1.92 0.29 25.59
CA ASN A 92 -2.49 1.04 24.47
C ASN A 92 -1.95 2.47 24.47
N ILE A 93 -1.78 3.01 23.26
CA ILE A 93 -1.39 4.42 23.08
C ILE A 93 -2.55 5.34 23.46
N CYS A 94 -2.22 6.44 24.15
CA CYS A 94 -3.17 7.45 24.59
C CYS A 94 -2.88 8.81 23.93
N ILE A 95 -3.93 9.54 23.57
CA ILE A 95 -3.86 10.95 23.14
C ILE A 95 -4.80 11.77 24.03
N ASN A 96 -4.28 12.77 24.74
CA ASN A 96 -5.05 13.64 25.61
C ASN A 96 -5.95 12.85 26.59
N ASN A 97 -5.41 11.85 27.26
CA ASN A 97 -6.09 10.94 28.18
C ASN A 97 -7.17 10.03 27.52
N SER A 98 -7.25 10.02 26.21
CA SER A 98 -8.13 9.12 25.47
C SER A 98 -7.32 7.96 24.88
N THR A 99 -7.64 6.73 25.27
CA THR A 99 -7.00 5.53 24.74
C THR A 99 -7.39 5.34 23.27
N LEU A 100 -6.41 5.11 22.42
CA LEU A 100 -6.66 4.80 21.01
C LEU A 100 -7.25 3.41 20.85
N GLU A 101 -8.13 3.28 19.88
CA GLU A 101 -8.66 1.97 19.48
C GLU A 101 -7.57 1.16 18.78
N ARG A 102 -7.25 -0.01 19.34
CA ARG A 102 -6.34 -0.98 18.73
C ARG A 102 -7.10 -1.81 17.72
N VAL A 103 -6.67 -1.75 16.47
CA VAL A 103 -7.36 -2.42 15.35
C VAL A 103 -6.50 -3.52 14.75
N VAL A 104 -7.15 -4.55 14.21
CA VAL A 104 -6.48 -5.64 13.47
C VAL A 104 -6.40 -5.35 11.98
N THR A 105 -7.23 -4.43 11.48
CA THR A 105 -7.20 -3.96 10.08
C THR A 105 -7.41 -2.46 10.04
N PHE A 106 -6.70 -1.80 9.13
CA PHE A 106 -6.83 -0.35 8.92
C PHE A 106 -6.71 0.00 7.44
N LYS A 107 -7.52 0.93 6.98
CA LYS A 107 -7.47 1.44 5.61
C LYS A 107 -6.57 2.67 5.55
N LEU A 108 -5.34 2.50 5.08
CA LEU A 108 -4.37 3.57 4.89
C LEU A 108 -4.29 3.94 3.42
N LEU A 109 -4.57 5.21 3.07
CA LEU A 109 -4.49 5.73 1.69
C LEU A 109 -5.17 4.81 0.65
N GLY A 110 -6.31 4.22 1.02
CA GLY A 110 -7.07 3.35 0.12
C GLY A 110 -6.67 1.87 0.14
N VAL A 111 -5.58 1.49 0.79
CA VAL A 111 -5.11 0.12 0.96
C VAL A 111 -5.47 -0.41 2.35
N HIS A 112 -6.05 -1.60 2.43
CA HIS A 112 -6.32 -2.25 3.71
C HIS A 112 -5.09 -3.00 4.19
N LEU A 113 -4.54 -2.56 5.32
CA LEU A 113 -3.46 -3.22 6.04
C LEU A 113 -4.04 -4.12 7.12
N SER A 114 -3.47 -5.28 7.34
CA SER A 114 -3.82 -6.21 8.41
C SER A 114 -2.65 -6.41 9.37
N SER A 115 -2.95 -6.58 10.65
CA SER A 115 -1.92 -6.77 11.69
C SER A 115 -1.06 -8.03 11.51
N ASP A 116 -1.55 -8.98 10.74
CA ASP A 116 -0.81 -10.16 10.31
C ASP A 116 -0.06 -9.94 8.99
N MET A 117 -0.11 -8.74 8.40
CA MET A 117 0.48 -8.39 7.11
C MET A 117 -0.01 -9.28 5.96
N SER A 118 -1.21 -9.87 6.05
CA SER A 118 -1.87 -10.56 4.94
C SER A 118 -2.65 -9.57 4.08
N TRP A 119 -2.92 -9.97 2.82
CA TRP A 119 -3.65 -9.14 1.87
C TRP A 119 -5.11 -9.58 1.66
N SER A 120 -5.59 -10.57 2.44
CA SER A 120 -6.93 -11.13 2.25
C SER A 120 -8.02 -10.05 2.31
N VAL A 121 -8.05 -9.24 3.36
CA VAL A 121 -9.03 -8.15 3.52
C VAL A 121 -8.97 -7.14 2.37
N HIS A 122 -7.77 -6.82 1.90
CA HIS A 122 -7.60 -5.89 0.79
C HIS A 122 -8.10 -6.48 -0.53
N ILE A 123 -7.76 -7.73 -0.83
CA ILE A 123 -8.19 -8.41 -2.06
C ILE A 123 -9.71 -8.58 -2.07
N ASP A 124 -10.31 -9.05 -0.97
CA ASP A 124 -11.77 -9.14 -0.85
C ASP A 124 -12.45 -7.79 -1.11
N TYR A 125 -11.88 -6.71 -0.57
CA TYR A 125 -12.39 -5.35 -0.76
C TYR A 125 -12.33 -4.91 -2.22
N ILE A 126 -11.17 -5.03 -2.91
CA ILE A 126 -11.02 -4.57 -4.29
C ILE A 126 -11.82 -5.43 -5.28
N VAL A 127 -11.86 -6.76 -5.07
CA VAL A 127 -12.65 -7.69 -5.88
C VAL A 127 -14.15 -7.39 -5.73
N SER A 128 -14.64 -7.22 -4.49
CA SER A 128 -16.04 -6.84 -4.24
C SER A 128 -16.38 -5.49 -4.84
N LYS A 129 -15.51 -4.50 -4.70
CA LYS A 129 -15.69 -3.16 -5.27
C LYS A 129 -15.73 -3.18 -6.79
N ALA A 130 -14.86 -3.98 -7.42
CA ALA A 130 -14.83 -4.18 -8.86
C ALA A 130 -16.07 -4.92 -9.37
N ALA A 131 -16.49 -5.98 -8.67
CA ALA A 131 -17.67 -6.77 -9.02
C ALA A 131 -18.97 -5.94 -9.05
N LYS A 132 -19.14 -5.00 -8.11
CA LYS A 132 -20.28 -4.07 -8.11
C LYS A 132 -20.36 -3.23 -9.39
N ARG A 133 -19.25 -3.04 -10.10
CA ARG A 133 -19.20 -2.26 -11.33
C ARG A 133 -19.51 -3.07 -12.59
N PHE A 134 -19.66 -4.41 -12.48
CA PHE A 134 -20.12 -5.25 -13.60
C PHE A 134 -21.48 -4.82 -14.14
N PHE A 135 -22.34 -4.29 -13.27
CA PHE A 135 -23.62 -3.77 -13.69
C PHE A 135 -23.48 -2.75 -14.82
N VAL A 136 -22.50 -1.83 -14.73
CA VAL A 136 -22.26 -0.81 -15.77
C VAL A 136 -21.87 -1.49 -17.09
N ILE A 137 -20.95 -2.47 -17.06
CA ILE A 137 -20.54 -3.22 -18.23
C ILE A 137 -21.73 -3.94 -18.87
N CYS A 138 -22.55 -4.61 -18.06
CA CYS A 138 -23.74 -5.30 -18.55
C CYS A 138 -24.74 -4.34 -19.21
N GLN A 139 -24.95 -3.14 -18.65
CA GLN A 139 -25.85 -2.16 -19.24
C GLN A 139 -25.32 -1.64 -20.59
N LEU A 140 -24.02 -1.34 -20.69
CA LEU A 140 -23.41 -0.88 -21.93
C LEU A 140 -23.52 -1.95 -23.05
N VAL A 141 -23.27 -3.23 -22.70
CA VAL A 141 -23.45 -4.35 -23.65
C VAL A 141 -24.91 -4.44 -24.13
N ARG A 142 -25.89 -4.35 -23.22
CA ARG A 142 -27.33 -4.38 -23.55
C ARG A 142 -27.76 -3.19 -24.39
N SER A 143 -27.14 -2.02 -24.20
CA SER A 143 -27.44 -0.81 -24.97
C SER A 143 -26.77 -0.81 -26.36
N GLY A 144 -26.04 -1.87 -26.73
CA GLY A 144 -25.40 -1.98 -28.04
C GLY A 144 -24.21 -1.05 -28.26
N VAL A 145 -23.58 -0.56 -27.16
CA VAL A 145 -22.36 0.24 -27.24
C VAL A 145 -21.24 -0.59 -27.88
N ASP A 146 -20.38 0.05 -28.64
CA ASP A 146 -19.24 -0.63 -29.29
C ASP A 146 -18.34 -1.32 -28.23
N LYS A 147 -17.88 -2.53 -28.56
CA LYS A 147 -17.09 -3.35 -27.64
C LYS A 147 -15.76 -2.70 -27.26
N THR A 148 -15.16 -1.95 -28.17
CA THR A 148 -13.90 -1.22 -27.93
C THR A 148 -14.12 -0.15 -26.85
N ASP A 149 -15.22 0.60 -26.93
CA ASP A 149 -15.58 1.61 -25.94
C ASP A 149 -15.89 0.97 -24.57
N ILE A 150 -16.57 -0.18 -24.57
CA ILE A 150 -16.83 -0.92 -23.31
C ILE A 150 -15.52 -1.37 -22.67
N VAL A 151 -14.52 -1.80 -23.46
CA VAL A 151 -13.18 -2.15 -22.96
C VAL A 151 -12.48 -0.91 -22.35
N LEU A 152 -12.61 0.26 -22.95
CA LEU A 152 -12.09 1.50 -22.37
C LEU A 152 -12.77 1.82 -21.02
N VAL A 153 -14.09 1.68 -20.94
CA VAL A 153 -14.83 1.84 -19.68
C VAL A 153 -14.36 0.81 -18.64
N TYR A 154 -14.21 -0.46 -19.02
CA TYR A 154 -13.61 -1.48 -18.14
C TYR A 154 -12.26 -1.03 -17.58
N CYS A 155 -11.35 -0.57 -18.43
CA CYS A 155 -10.04 -0.08 -18.03
C CYS A 155 -10.12 1.08 -17.02
N ALA A 156 -11.03 2.02 -17.28
CA ALA A 156 -11.18 3.22 -16.47
C ALA A 156 -11.80 2.94 -15.09
N ILE A 157 -12.83 2.11 -15.02
CA ILE A 157 -13.61 1.97 -13.78
C ILE A 157 -13.37 0.68 -13.01
N ILE A 158 -12.98 -0.43 -13.66
CA ILE A 158 -12.78 -1.72 -13.01
C ILE A 158 -11.29 -2.01 -12.85
N ARG A 159 -10.52 -2.02 -13.94
CA ARG A 159 -9.09 -2.31 -13.89
C ARG A 159 -8.34 -1.33 -12.98
N SER A 160 -8.68 -0.05 -13.02
CA SER A 160 -8.09 0.97 -12.14
C SER A 160 -8.24 0.66 -10.64
N VAL A 161 -9.32 -0.01 -10.23
CA VAL A 161 -9.52 -0.47 -8.85
C VAL A 161 -8.64 -1.66 -8.53
N LEU A 162 -8.51 -2.60 -9.48
CA LEU A 162 -7.74 -3.84 -9.31
C LEU A 162 -6.23 -3.63 -9.36
N GLU A 163 -5.77 -2.48 -9.83
CA GLU A 163 -4.35 -2.14 -9.96
C GLU A 163 -3.91 -1.02 -9.00
N TYR A 164 -4.86 -0.38 -8.30
CA TYR A 164 -4.52 0.73 -7.41
C TYR A 164 -3.49 0.30 -6.36
N ALA A 165 -2.35 1.02 -6.32
CA ALA A 165 -1.24 0.78 -5.41
C ALA A 165 -0.72 -0.68 -5.41
N CYS A 166 -0.81 -1.39 -6.55
CA CYS A 166 -0.47 -2.81 -6.62
C CYS A 166 0.98 -3.11 -6.24
N GLN A 167 1.88 -2.15 -6.38
CA GLN A 167 3.28 -2.29 -5.98
C GLN A 167 3.45 -2.57 -4.47
N VAL A 168 2.44 -2.19 -3.66
CA VAL A 168 2.46 -2.42 -2.21
C VAL A 168 2.11 -3.87 -1.86
N TRP A 169 1.14 -4.46 -2.57
CA TRP A 169 0.50 -5.71 -2.17
C TRP A 169 0.71 -6.88 -3.16
N HIS A 170 1.04 -6.62 -4.42
CA HIS A 170 1.18 -7.68 -5.44
C HIS A 170 2.18 -8.77 -5.04
N CYS A 171 3.37 -8.38 -4.55
CA CYS A 171 4.42 -9.32 -4.16
C CYS A 171 3.99 -10.27 -3.03
N GLY A 172 3.06 -9.82 -2.18
CA GLY A 172 2.55 -10.55 -1.03
C GLY A 172 1.41 -11.51 -1.32
N LEU A 173 0.87 -11.52 -2.53
CA LEU A 173 -0.28 -12.35 -2.89
C LEU A 173 0.00 -13.84 -2.84
N THR A 174 -0.99 -14.59 -2.44
CA THR A 174 -1.05 -16.03 -2.69
C THR A 174 -1.51 -16.29 -4.14
N LYS A 175 -1.25 -17.49 -4.65
CA LYS A 175 -1.74 -17.89 -5.98
C LYS A 175 -3.26 -17.78 -6.09
N THR A 176 -3.98 -18.14 -5.04
CA THR A 176 -5.45 -18.03 -4.99
C THR A 176 -5.90 -16.58 -5.13
N GLN A 177 -5.32 -15.68 -4.35
CA GLN A 177 -5.64 -14.24 -4.43
C GLN A 177 -5.30 -13.63 -5.79
N ALA A 178 -4.17 -14.01 -6.39
CA ALA A 178 -3.83 -13.57 -7.75
C ALA A 178 -4.87 -14.04 -8.77
N CYS A 179 -5.33 -15.30 -8.66
CA CYS A 179 -6.40 -15.84 -9.50
C CYS A 179 -7.74 -15.11 -9.27
N GLU A 180 -8.10 -14.78 -8.04
CA GLU A 180 -9.33 -14.04 -7.72
C GLU A 180 -9.37 -12.68 -8.42
N VAL A 181 -8.26 -11.94 -8.38
CA VAL A 181 -8.14 -10.66 -9.09
C VAL A 181 -8.21 -10.84 -10.61
N GLU A 182 -7.52 -11.85 -11.16
CA GLU A 182 -7.54 -12.18 -12.58
C GLU A 182 -8.93 -12.58 -13.07
N ASN A 183 -9.68 -13.34 -12.27
CA ASN A 183 -11.03 -13.76 -12.57
C ASN A 183 -12.00 -12.58 -12.77
N VAL A 184 -11.76 -11.44 -12.14
CA VAL A 184 -12.57 -10.23 -12.38
C VAL A 184 -12.42 -9.76 -13.82
N GLN A 185 -11.19 -9.68 -14.34
CA GLN A 185 -10.95 -9.34 -15.74
C GLN A 185 -11.56 -10.37 -16.70
N SER A 186 -11.31 -11.66 -16.42
CA SER A 186 -11.84 -12.75 -17.23
C SER A 186 -13.37 -12.69 -17.34
N ARG A 187 -14.06 -12.45 -16.21
CA ARG A 187 -15.53 -12.30 -16.20
C ARG A 187 -15.99 -11.08 -16.98
N CYS A 188 -15.31 -9.93 -16.86
CA CYS A 188 -15.63 -8.75 -17.66
C CYS A 188 -15.51 -9.01 -19.13
N LEU A 189 -14.39 -9.61 -19.58
CA LEU A 189 -14.17 -9.93 -20.99
C LEU A 189 -15.17 -10.97 -21.50
N LYS A 190 -15.58 -11.94 -20.68
CA LYS A 190 -16.62 -12.89 -21.03
C LYS A 190 -18.00 -12.25 -21.22
N ILE A 191 -18.31 -11.17 -20.49
CA ILE A 191 -19.54 -10.38 -20.70
C ILE A 191 -19.48 -9.63 -22.03
N ILE A 192 -18.33 -9.04 -22.39
CA ILE A 192 -18.14 -8.23 -23.59
C ILE A 192 -18.02 -9.13 -24.84
N TYR A 193 -17.31 -10.25 -24.73
CA TYR A 193 -17.02 -11.21 -25.79
C TYR A 193 -17.44 -12.63 -25.38
N PRO A 194 -18.74 -12.93 -25.34
CA PRO A 194 -19.22 -14.21 -24.81
C PRO A 194 -18.79 -15.44 -25.63
N ALA A 195 -18.47 -15.28 -26.91
CA ALA A 195 -18.03 -16.37 -27.79
C ALA A 195 -16.52 -16.67 -27.70
N LEU A 196 -15.73 -15.77 -27.11
CA LEU A 196 -14.27 -15.93 -27.07
C LEU A 196 -13.81 -16.63 -25.77
N SER A 197 -12.69 -17.35 -25.87
CA SER A 197 -11.92 -17.76 -24.70
C SER A 197 -11.26 -16.53 -24.04
N TYR A 198 -10.79 -16.67 -22.80
CA TYR A 198 -10.10 -15.56 -22.13
C TYR A 198 -8.83 -15.13 -22.88
N ALA A 199 -8.05 -16.09 -23.39
CA ALA A 199 -6.83 -15.83 -24.16
C ALA A 199 -7.12 -15.09 -25.46
N ASP A 200 -8.16 -15.52 -26.20
CA ASP A 200 -8.56 -14.87 -27.45
C ASP A 200 -9.09 -13.45 -27.19
N ALA A 201 -9.87 -13.28 -26.12
CA ALA A 201 -10.37 -11.97 -25.72
C ALA A 201 -9.23 -10.99 -25.35
N LEU A 202 -8.19 -11.46 -24.66
CA LEU A 202 -6.98 -10.64 -24.39
C LEU A 202 -6.30 -10.25 -25.72
N SER A 203 -6.13 -11.20 -26.63
CA SER A 203 -5.51 -10.94 -27.95
C SER A 203 -6.28 -9.90 -28.76
N VAL A 204 -7.61 -10.05 -28.86
CA VAL A 204 -8.48 -9.12 -29.60
C VAL A 204 -8.51 -7.72 -28.99
N THR A 205 -8.49 -7.63 -27.66
CA THR A 205 -8.56 -6.34 -26.95
C THR A 205 -7.20 -5.67 -26.78
N GLY A 206 -6.09 -6.38 -27.02
CA GLY A 206 -4.73 -5.92 -26.71
C GLY A 206 -4.46 -5.78 -25.22
N LEU A 207 -5.30 -6.36 -24.37
CA LEU A 207 -5.09 -6.31 -22.92
C LEU A 207 -4.10 -7.38 -22.47
N GLU A 208 -3.24 -7.00 -21.53
CA GLU A 208 -2.37 -7.94 -20.81
C GLU A 208 -3.14 -8.62 -19.68
N ARG A 209 -2.65 -9.78 -19.23
CA ARG A 209 -3.10 -10.34 -17.95
C ARG A 209 -2.81 -9.35 -16.82
N LEU A 210 -3.70 -9.28 -15.85
CA LEU A 210 -3.51 -8.38 -14.71
C LEU A 210 -2.28 -8.77 -13.88
N ASP A 211 -1.95 -10.05 -13.82
CA ASP A 211 -0.79 -10.53 -13.08
C ASP A 211 0.52 -10.03 -13.71
N ASP A 212 0.68 -10.20 -15.01
CA ASP A 212 1.86 -9.74 -15.77
C ASP A 212 1.99 -8.22 -15.72
N ARG A 213 0.86 -7.53 -15.84
CA ARG A 213 0.82 -6.07 -15.77
C ARG A 213 1.23 -5.52 -14.40
N ARG A 214 0.73 -6.12 -13.31
CA ARG A 214 1.13 -5.74 -11.95
C ARG A 214 2.60 -6.04 -11.68
N GLU A 215 3.10 -7.18 -12.17
CA GLU A 215 4.51 -7.53 -12.08
C GLU A 215 5.39 -6.48 -12.77
N ARG A 216 5.01 -6.04 -13.97
CA ARG A 216 5.70 -4.97 -14.69
C ARG A 216 5.71 -3.66 -13.90
N MET A 217 4.59 -3.26 -13.31
CA MET A 217 4.51 -2.05 -12.49
C MET A 217 5.39 -2.13 -11.22
N VAL A 218 5.52 -3.32 -10.63
CA VAL A 218 6.46 -3.58 -9.52
C VAL A 218 7.90 -3.42 -9.99
N HIS A 219 8.24 -3.97 -11.16
CA HIS A 219 9.57 -3.88 -11.74
C HIS A 219 9.94 -2.42 -12.08
N GLU A 220 9.03 -1.67 -12.66
CA GLU A 220 9.20 -0.24 -12.96
C GLU A 220 9.52 0.55 -11.69
N LEU A 221 8.70 0.37 -10.63
CA LEU A 221 8.97 1.03 -9.34
C LEU A 221 10.31 0.61 -8.75
N PHE A 222 10.68 -0.68 -8.81
CA PHE A 222 11.96 -1.13 -8.27
C PHE A 222 13.15 -0.51 -9.02
N ASN A 223 13.05 -0.34 -10.35
CA ASN A 223 14.06 0.35 -11.13
C ASN A 223 14.17 1.84 -10.76
N GLU A 224 13.07 2.50 -10.41
CA GLU A 224 13.10 3.86 -9.88
C GLU A 224 13.75 3.91 -8.49
N VAL A 225 13.43 2.97 -7.62
CA VAL A 225 14.00 2.87 -6.26
C VAL A 225 15.51 2.68 -6.29
N LYS A 226 16.05 1.98 -7.30
CA LYS A 226 17.53 1.83 -7.48
C LYS A 226 18.23 3.15 -7.77
N ARG A 227 17.54 4.18 -8.24
CA ARG A 227 18.15 5.48 -8.55
C ARG A 227 18.60 6.19 -7.28
N PRO A 228 19.83 6.77 -7.25
CA PRO A 228 20.27 7.59 -6.13
C PRO A 228 19.31 8.77 -5.87
N GLY A 229 19.01 9.03 -4.61
CA GLY A 229 18.09 10.11 -4.21
C GLY A 229 16.63 9.72 -4.13
N HIS A 230 16.23 8.52 -4.59
CA HIS A 230 14.87 8.03 -4.36
C HIS A 230 14.62 7.77 -2.87
N ALA A 231 13.46 8.19 -2.34
CA ALA A 231 13.15 8.12 -0.91
C ALA A 231 13.24 6.70 -0.31
N LEU A 232 12.96 5.67 -1.12
CA LEU A 232 13.02 4.27 -0.71
C LEU A 232 14.39 3.63 -0.95
N ASN A 233 15.33 4.31 -1.60
CA ASN A 233 16.67 3.76 -1.91
C ASN A 233 17.42 3.33 -0.64
N LYS A 234 17.27 4.08 0.46
CA LYS A 234 17.85 3.75 1.76
C LYS A 234 17.54 2.33 2.27
N PHE A 235 16.41 1.77 1.88
CA PHE A 235 16.02 0.42 2.28
C PHE A 235 16.73 -0.67 1.45
N LEU A 236 17.33 -0.33 0.31
CA LEU A 236 18.12 -1.27 -0.49
C LEU A 236 19.50 -1.55 0.13
N SER A 237 20.03 -0.67 0.96
CA SER A 237 21.32 -0.85 1.62
C SER A 237 21.39 -2.13 2.45
N VAL A 238 20.27 -2.56 3.04
CA VAL A 238 20.16 -3.82 3.81
C VAL A 238 20.41 -5.05 2.93
N TYR A 239 20.20 -4.93 1.63
CA TYR A 239 20.35 -6.01 0.64
C TYR A 239 21.66 -5.89 -0.15
N ALA A 240 22.43 -4.81 0.03
CA ALA A 240 23.69 -4.60 -0.69
C ALA A 240 24.71 -5.69 -0.36
N VAL A 241 25.42 -6.17 -1.38
CA VAL A 241 26.55 -7.08 -1.20
C VAL A 241 27.77 -6.27 -0.77
N ASP A 242 28.53 -6.75 0.22
CA ASP A 242 29.76 -6.11 0.68
C ASP A 242 30.68 -5.78 -0.50
N SER A 243 31.06 -4.52 -0.61
CA SER A 243 31.84 -3.97 -1.73
C SER A 243 33.29 -4.45 -1.78
N ASN A 244 33.73 -5.27 -0.81
CA ASN A 244 35.11 -5.81 -0.75
C ASN A 244 35.37 -6.99 -1.69
N LYS A 245 34.38 -7.48 -2.43
CA LYS A 245 34.56 -8.50 -3.47
C LYS A 245 34.45 -7.86 -4.85
N PRO A 246 35.41 -8.11 -5.76
CA PRO A 246 35.30 -7.59 -7.12
C PRO A 246 33.99 -8.12 -7.75
N LEU A 247 33.14 -7.20 -8.19
CA LEU A 247 31.92 -7.50 -8.92
C LEU A 247 32.35 -8.10 -10.28
N THR A 248 32.04 -9.36 -10.49
CA THR A 248 32.12 -9.96 -11.83
C THR A 248 31.01 -9.38 -12.70
N ARG A 249 31.16 -9.39 -14.04
CA ARG A 249 30.16 -8.83 -14.98
C ARG A 249 28.74 -9.34 -14.78
N ASP A 250 28.56 -10.51 -14.16
CA ASP A 250 27.27 -11.17 -13.87
C ASP A 250 26.84 -11.05 -12.42
N SER A 251 27.56 -10.29 -11.56
CA SER A 251 27.21 -10.20 -10.15
C SER A 251 26.08 -9.19 -9.94
N TYR A 252 24.94 -9.69 -9.45
CA TYR A 252 23.83 -8.87 -9.01
C TYR A 252 24.20 -8.13 -7.71
N PRO A 253 24.03 -6.79 -7.63
CA PRO A 253 24.55 -5.98 -6.53
C PRO A 253 23.82 -6.19 -5.20
N TYR A 254 22.74 -6.96 -5.19
CA TYR A 254 21.92 -7.19 -4.01
C TYR A 254 21.86 -8.67 -3.68
N LYS A 255 21.88 -8.99 -2.38
CA LYS A 255 21.73 -10.35 -1.88
C LYS A 255 20.55 -10.42 -0.93
N MET A 256 19.69 -11.39 -1.13
CA MET A 256 18.58 -11.64 -0.24
C MET A 256 19.11 -12.14 1.12
N PRO A 257 18.76 -11.49 2.26
CA PRO A 257 18.99 -12.08 3.56
C PRO A 257 18.19 -13.37 3.69
N ILE A 258 18.65 -14.31 4.52
CA ILE A 258 17.95 -15.57 4.74
C ILE A 258 16.56 -15.27 5.31
N ALA A 259 15.54 -15.38 4.45
CA ALA A 259 14.16 -15.17 4.85
C ALA A 259 13.65 -16.41 5.59
N ARG A 260 13.57 -16.34 6.92
CA ARG A 260 13.03 -17.41 7.75
C ARG A 260 11.51 -17.58 7.64
N THR A 261 10.82 -16.60 7.03
CA THR A 261 9.36 -16.62 6.85
C THR A 261 9.00 -16.29 5.40
N ALA A 262 7.95 -16.93 4.90
CA ALA A 262 7.41 -16.63 3.57
C ALA A 262 6.96 -15.16 3.45
N ARG A 263 6.54 -14.55 4.55
CA ARG A 263 6.10 -13.14 4.61
C ARG A 263 7.24 -12.19 4.28
N LEU A 264 8.43 -12.38 4.88
CA LEU A 264 9.60 -11.58 4.55
C LEU A 264 10.02 -11.77 3.09
N GLY A 265 10.06 -13.01 2.60
CA GLY A 265 10.43 -13.31 1.20
C GLY A 265 9.46 -12.73 0.16
N ARG A 266 8.22 -12.41 0.56
CA ARG A 266 7.18 -11.79 -0.27
C ARG A 266 7.05 -10.28 -0.05
N SER A 267 7.84 -9.67 0.82
CA SER A 267 7.89 -8.20 0.92
C SER A 267 8.48 -7.61 -0.36
N PHE A 268 8.09 -6.39 -0.72
CA PHE A 268 8.47 -5.74 -1.98
C PHE A 268 9.98 -5.86 -2.29
N PHE A 269 10.84 -5.41 -1.39
CA PHE A 269 12.30 -5.45 -1.62
C PHE A 269 12.83 -6.87 -1.75
N ALA A 270 12.44 -7.75 -0.85
CA ALA A 270 12.89 -9.14 -0.86
C ALA A 270 12.44 -9.87 -2.12
N TYR A 271 11.21 -9.63 -2.55
CA TYR A 271 10.66 -10.19 -3.78
C TYR A 271 11.44 -9.73 -5.02
N CYS A 272 11.67 -8.43 -5.16
CA CYS A 272 12.38 -7.85 -6.31
C CYS A 272 13.85 -8.31 -6.35
N VAL A 273 14.54 -8.34 -5.19
CA VAL A 273 15.91 -8.84 -5.10
C VAL A 273 16.00 -10.32 -5.46
N ASN A 274 15.06 -11.15 -4.99
CA ASN A 274 15.02 -12.58 -5.32
C ASN A 274 14.81 -12.85 -6.80
N LYS A 275 13.96 -12.05 -7.44
CA LYS A 275 13.70 -12.17 -8.90
C LYS A 275 14.78 -11.52 -9.75
N ARG A 276 15.78 -10.89 -9.15
CA ARG A 276 16.85 -10.13 -9.83
C ARG A 276 16.30 -9.09 -10.82
N MET A 277 15.26 -8.38 -10.39
CA MET A 277 14.62 -7.31 -11.15
C MET A 277 15.53 -6.11 -11.38
#